data_7e40d7f6f218394e58c1608669c3cce9
#
_entry.id   7e40d7f6f218394e58c1608669c3cce9
#
_cell.length_a   1.000
_cell.length_b   1.000
_cell.length_c   1.000
_cell.angle_alpha   90.00
_cell.angle_beta   90.00
_cell.angle_gamma   90.00
#
_symmetry.space_group_name_H-M   'P 1'
#
loop_
_entity.id
_entity.type
_entity.pdbx_description
1 polymer ?
#
loop_
_entity_poly.entity_id
_entity_poly.type
_entity_poly.pdbx_seq_one_letter_code
_entity_poly.pdbx_strand_id
1 'polypeptide(L)'
;MLFLTSLESIVPIIALIVLGYFLQVKDWFHNDFGNDLSKLIMNVAMPVSIFVSVLKYLTLEKLISLSGGLIYTFIAFALGYIIAFLSVKVFKVAPGRRGTVINTFVNANTIFIGLPLNIALFGDDALAYFLIYYITNTISTWTLGVFLMTSDSKDGKKKQESHFDWKRLLPAPLLGFIVSVVFLVINIPLPSFVSSTLGYIGGLTTPLSLVYIGIVLAKAGIKTIRFDKDSIVALIGRFIVAPVLMFLVLKLMAPGMVTAEYQTFIIQSATPALAVLPILANQGDGDVEFATNIVTLSTVLFVIVIPILQTIIG
;
A
#
# COMPACT_ATOMS: atom_id res chain seq x y z
N MET A 1 27.04 5.48 -7.03
CA MET A 1 26.31 5.01 -8.22
C MET A 1 24.93 4.49 -7.88
N LEU A 2 24.77 3.49 -7.01
CA LEU A 2 23.44 2.92 -6.63
C LEU A 2 22.39 3.98 -6.21
N PHE A 3 22.76 4.97 -5.40
CA PHE A 3 21.83 6.02 -4.98
C PHE A 3 21.31 6.86 -6.16
N LEU A 4 22.17 7.22 -7.10
CA LEU A 4 21.76 7.99 -8.29
C LEU A 4 20.85 7.16 -9.20
N THR A 5 21.18 5.89 -9.42
CA THR A 5 20.34 4.97 -10.21
C THR A 5 18.97 4.77 -9.55
N SER A 6 18.94 4.60 -8.22
CA SER A 6 17.67 4.52 -7.46
C SER A 6 16.87 5.82 -7.56
N LEU A 7 17.54 6.97 -7.53
CA LEU A 7 16.90 8.27 -7.71
C LEU A 7 16.31 8.41 -9.12
N GLU A 8 17.06 8.04 -10.15
CA GLU A 8 16.59 8.05 -11.55
C GLU A 8 15.34 7.19 -11.75
N SER A 9 15.25 6.02 -11.10
CA SER A 9 14.08 5.15 -11.15
C SER A 9 12.85 5.76 -10.48
N ILE A 10 13.03 6.67 -9.52
CA ILE A 10 11.94 7.31 -8.78
C ILE A 10 11.51 8.65 -9.42
N VAL A 11 12.38 9.29 -10.21
CA VAL A 11 12.05 10.55 -10.89
C VAL A 11 10.75 10.49 -11.70
N PRO A 12 10.46 9.44 -12.53
CA PRO A 12 9.19 9.34 -13.24
C PRO A 12 7.99 9.26 -12.30
N ILE A 13 8.12 8.57 -11.16
CA ILE A 13 7.08 8.47 -10.14
C ILE A 13 6.78 9.86 -9.58
N ILE A 14 7.83 10.59 -9.15
CA ILE A 14 7.70 11.95 -8.63
C ILE A 14 7.11 12.89 -9.67
N ALA A 15 7.56 12.81 -10.92
CA ALA A 15 7.07 13.66 -12.01
C ALA A 15 5.56 13.50 -12.24
N LEU A 16 5.05 12.26 -12.22
CA LEU A 16 3.61 12.00 -12.36
C LEU A 16 2.81 12.47 -11.14
N ILE A 17 3.34 12.33 -9.93
CA ILE A 17 2.73 12.87 -8.71
C ILE A 17 2.67 14.40 -8.78
N VAL A 18 3.76 15.05 -9.15
CA VAL A 18 3.83 16.52 -9.32
C VAL A 18 2.88 17.00 -10.41
N LEU A 19 2.77 16.25 -11.53
CA LEU A 19 1.80 16.55 -12.58
C LEU A 19 0.37 16.54 -12.02
N GLY A 20 -0.03 15.49 -11.32
CA GLY A 20 -1.37 15.39 -10.72
C GLY A 20 -1.64 16.51 -9.71
N TYR A 21 -0.65 16.82 -8.87
CA TYR A 21 -0.70 17.95 -7.93
C TYR A 21 -0.92 19.29 -8.64
N PHE A 22 -0.11 19.56 -9.65
CA PHE A 22 -0.15 20.82 -10.40
C PHE A 22 -1.49 20.99 -11.14
N LEU A 23 -1.97 19.96 -11.82
CA LEU A 23 -3.24 20.01 -12.53
C LEU A 23 -4.44 20.26 -11.58
N GLN A 24 -4.41 19.66 -10.38
CA GLN A 24 -5.44 19.92 -9.37
C GLN A 24 -5.37 21.34 -8.82
N VAL A 25 -4.18 21.86 -8.52
CA VAL A 25 -3.99 23.24 -8.02
C VAL A 25 -4.37 24.29 -9.08
N LYS A 26 -4.27 23.96 -10.37
CA LYS A 26 -4.69 24.83 -11.49
C LYS A 26 -6.18 24.69 -11.85
N ASP A 27 -6.97 23.95 -11.03
CA ASP A 27 -8.40 23.74 -11.26
C ASP A 27 -8.75 23.08 -12.61
N TRP A 28 -7.82 22.31 -13.19
CA TRP A 28 -8.10 21.52 -14.40
C TRP A 28 -9.07 20.38 -14.11
N PHE A 29 -9.08 19.90 -12.86
CA PHE A 29 -9.95 18.84 -12.41
C PHE A 29 -11.03 19.36 -11.46
N HIS A 30 -12.26 18.98 -11.69
CA HIS A 30 -13.35 19.27 -10.75
C HIS A 30 -13.19 18.45 -9.46
N ASN A 31 -13.94 18.83 -8.42
CA ASN A 31 -13.75 18.29 -7.06
C ASN A 31 -13.90 16.77 -6.97
N ASP A 32 -14.77 16.14 -7.76
CA ASP A 32 -15.03 14.70 -7.69
C ASP A 32 -14.13 13.86 -8.59
N PHE A 33 -13.34 14.49 -9.47
CA PHE A 33 -12.49 13.76 -10.42
C PHE A 33 -11.54 12.75 -9.75
N GLY A 34 -10.97 13.08 -8.59
CA GLY A 34 -10.14 12.15 -7.82
C GLY A 34 -10.90 10.89 -7.41
N ASN A 35 -12.18 11.01 -7.03
CA ASN A 35 -13.01 9.87 -6.68
C ASN A 35 -13.28 8.98 -7.88
N ASP A 36 -13.58 9.57 -9.03
CA ASP A 36 -13.86 8.82 -10.27
C ASP A 36 -12.59 8.14 -10.80
N LEU A 37 -11.46 8.83 -10.74
CA LEU A 37 -10.15 8.26 -11.07
C LEU A 37 -9.82 7.07 -10.15
N SER A 38 -10.05 7.20 -8.85
CA SER A 38 -9.87 6.11 -7.88
C SER A 38 -10.75 4.90 -8.21
N LYS A 39 -12.01 5.11 -8.57
CA LYS A 39 -12.92 4.03 -9.00
C LYS A 39 -12.42 3.32 -10.26
N LEU A 40 -11.95 4.06 -11.26
CA LEU A 40 -11.39 3.51 -12.49
C LEU A 40 -10.15 2.65 -12.21
N ILE A 41 -9.24 3.16 -11.38
CA ILE A 41 -8.03 2.43 -10.98
C ILE A 41 -8.40 1.13 -10.25
N MET A 42 -9.19 1.25 -9.18
CA MET A 42 -9.48 0.14 -8.27
C MET A 42 -10.32 -0.97 -8.91
N ASN A 43 -11.30 -0.61 -9.74
CA ASN A 43 -12.30 -1.56 -10.24
C ASN A 43 -12.04 -2.02 -11.68
N VAL A 44 -11.16 -1.35 -12.41
CA VAL A 44 -10.88 -1.68 -13.82
C VAL A 44 -9.39 -1.87 -14.08
N ALA A 45 -8.59 -0.81 -13.97
CA ALA A 45 -7.19 -0.86 -14.41
C ALA A 45 -6.36 -1.87 -13.60
N MET A 46 -6.46 -1.84 -12.28
CA MET A 46 -5.67 -2.66 -11.38
C MET A 46 -6.03 -4.15 -11.42
N PRO A 47 -7.30 -4.59 -11.34
CA PRO A 47 -7.66 -6.00 -11.53
C PRO A 47 -7.14 -6.57 -12.84
N VAL A 48 -7.24 -5.78 -13.92
CA VAL A 48 -6.74 -6.17 -15.24
C VAL A 48 -5.22 -6.22 -15.29
N SER A 49 -4.53 -5.25 -14.69
CA SER A 49 -3.06 -5.25 -14.56
C SER A 49 -2.56 -6.52 -13.87
N ILE A 50 -3.17 -6.86 -12.73
CA ILE A 50 -2.83 -8.07 -11.97
C ILE A 50 -3.10 -9.31 -12.80
N PHE A 51 -4.27 -9.40 -13.45
CA PHE A 51 -4.65 -10.53 -14.28
C PHE A 51 -3.63 -10.78 -15.41
N VAL A 52 -3.31 -9.74 -16.18
CA VAL A 52 -2.34 -9.85 -17.28
C VAL A 52 -0.95 -10.24 -16.78
N SER A 53 -0.49 -9.63 -15.69
CA SER A 53 0.83 -9.89 -15.15
C SER A 53 0.96 -11.30 -14.57
N VAL A 54 -0.06 -11.79 -13.88
CA VAL A 54 -0.08 -13.18 -13.39
C VAL A 54 0.04 -14.17 -14.55
N LEU A 55 -0.75 -14.01 -15.60
CA LEU A 55 -0.68 -14.92 -16.75
C LEU A 55 0.63 -14.83 -17.54
N LYS A 56 1.29 -13.65 -17.51
CA LYS A 56 2.55 -13.43 -18.24
C LYS A 56 3.77 -13.95 -17.47
N TYR A 57 3.81 -13.79 -16.13
CA TYR A 57 5.03 -13.98 -15.34
C TYR A 57 4.96 -15.12 -14.34
N LEU A 58 3.78 -15.69 -14.06
CA LEU A 58 3.61 -16.79 -13.12
C LEU A 58 3.34 -18.12 -13.81
N THR A 59 3.90 -19.17 -13.20
CA THR A 59 3.48 -20.57 -13.39
C THR A 59 2.87 -21.08 -12.11
N LEU A 60 2.10 -22.17 -12.17
CA LEU A 60 1.53 -22.77 -10.96
C LEU A 60 2.61 -23.20 -9.96
N GLU A 61 3.72 -23.76 -10.45
CA GLU A 61 4.86 -24.14 -9.63
C GLU A 61 5.46 -22.93 -8.88
N LYS A 62 5.66 -21.82 -9.60
CA LYS A 62 6.16 -20.57 -9.02
C LYS A 62 5.19 -20.01 -7.98
N LEU A 63 3.89 -20.06 -8.24
CA LEU A 63 2.87 -19.61 -7.30
C LEU A 63 2.91 -20.43 -5.99
N ILE A 64 3.03 -21.76 -6.10
CA ILE A 64 3.14 -22.65 -4.93
C ILE A 64 4.45 -22.37 -4.18
N SER A 65 5.58 -22.22 -4.88
CA SER A 65 6.87 -21.93 -4.22
C SER A 65 6.88 -20.61 -3.46
N LEU A 66 6.12 -19.61 -3.91
CA LEU A 66 6.00 -18.30 -3.27
C LEU A 66 5.09 -18.31 -2.03
N SER A 67 4.29 -19.35 -1.82
CA SER A 67 3.36 -19.42 -0.68
C SER A 67 4.06 -19.33 0.68
N GLY A 68 5.33 -19.73 0.78
CA GLY A 68 6.18 -19.52 1.97
C GLY A 68 6.33 -18.05 2.35
N GLY A 69 6.32 -17.15 1.39
CA GLY A 69 6.38 -15.71 1.60
C GLY A 69 5.22 -15.16 2.43
N LEU A 70 4.03 -15.78 2.36
CA LEU A 70 2.89 -15.44 3.20
C LEU A 70 3.20 -15.64 4.69
N ILE A 71 3.90 -16.70 5.06
CA ILE A 71 4.26 -16.98 6.46
C ILE A 71 5.12 -15.84 7.01
N TYR A 72 6.12 -15.42 6.27
CA TYR A 72 7.03 -14.36 6.70
C TYR A 72 6.33 -13.01 6.82
N THR A 73 5.50 -12.67 5.85
CA THR A 73 4.72 -11.42 5.90
C THR A 73 3.70 -11.44 7.04
N PHE A 74 2.98 -12.54 7.27
CA PHE A 74 2.06 -12.64 8.41
C PHE A 74 2.78 -12.53 9.76
N ILE A 75 3.95 -13.15 9.93
CA ILE A 75 4.76 -13.02 11.15
C ILE A 75 5.21 -11.57 11.35
N ALA A 76 5.73 -10.92 10.29
CA ALA A 76 6.13 -9.51 10.38
C ALA A 76 4.96 -8.60 10.76
N PHE A 77 3.78 -8.82 10.19
CA PHE A 77 2.56 -8.06 10.54
C PHE A 77 2.12 -8.30 11.98
N ALA A 78 2.12 -9.56 12.43
CA ALA A 78 1.76 -9.90 13.82
C ALA A 78 2.70 -9.22 14.83
N LEU A 79 4.01 -9.29 14.61
CA LEU A 79 5.00 -8.60 15.42
C LEU A 79 4.83 -7.07 15.32
N GLY A 80 4.53 -6.56 14.12
CA GLY A 80 4.23 -5.16 13.88
C GLY A 80 3.05 -4.66 14.72
N TYR A 81 1.97 -5.43 14.81
CA TYR A 81 0.84 -5.12 15.69
C TYR A 81 1.25 -5.08 17.16
N ILE A 82 2.01 -6.07 17.63
CA ILE A 82 2.50 -6.10 19.03
C ILE A 82 3.30 -4.84 19.34
N ILE A 83 4.26 -4.47 18.49
CA ILE A 83 5.08 -3.29 18.69
C ILE A 83 4.23 -2.01 18.61
N ALA A 84 3.29 -1.93 17.67
CA ALA A 84 2.39 -0.78 17.52
C ALA A 84 1.50 -0.59 18.75
N PHE A 85 0.92 -1.64 19.30
CA PHE A 85 0.13 -1.59 20.54
C PHE A 85 0.98 -1.13 21.73
N LEU A 86 2.20 -1.66 21.87
CA LEU A 86 3.13 -1.23 22.92
C LEU A 86 3.50 0.26 22.75
N SER A 87 3.78 0.69 21.53
CA SER A 87 4.12 2.08 21.20
C SER A 87 2.97 3.03 21.56
N VAL A 88 1.74 2.71 21.17
CA VAL A 88 0.54 3.50 21.52
C VAL A 88 0.40 3.66 23.03
N LYS A 89 0.66 2.60 23.80
CA LYS A 89 0.58 2.62 25.27
C LYS A 89 1.73 3.40 25.90
N VAL A 90 2.97 3.15 25.48
CA VAL A 90 4.19 3.78 26.03
C VAL A 90 4.20 5.29 25.75
N PHE A 91 3.91 5.67 24.51
CA PHE A 91 3.89 7.07 24.11
C PHE A 91 2.57 7.78 24.43
N LYS A 92 1.61 7.08 25.06
CA LYS A 92 0.31 7.64 25.46
C LYS A 92 -0.37 8.38 24.29
N VAL A 93 -0.53 7.69 23.16
CA VAL A 93 -1.21 8.25 21.98
C VAL A 93 -2.65 8.60 22.34
N ALA A 94 -3.11 9.77 21.87
CA ALA A 94 -4.42 10.29 22.18
C ALA A 94 -5.56 9.37 21.68
N PRO A 95 -6.69 9.27 22.42
CA PRO A 95 -7.88 8.59 21.95
C PRO A 95 -8.34 9.16 20.60
N GLY A 96 -8.89 8.30 19.73
CA GLY A 96 -9.28 8.66 18.38
C GLY A 96 -8.11 8.71 17.37
N ARG A 97 -6.86 8.57 17.82
CA ARG A 97 -5.64 8.51 17.01
C ARG A 97 -4.92 7.15 17.05
N ARG A 98 -5.25 6.32 18.05
CA ARG A 98 -4.57 5.03 18.31
C ARG A 98 -4.73 4.08 17.14
N GLY A 99 -5.95 3.94 16.64
CA GLY A 99 -6.24 3.12 15.46
C GLY A 99 -5.46 3.57 14.23
N THR A 100 -5.36 4.87 13.99
CA THR A 100 -4.56 5.45 12.90
C THR A 100 -3.07 5.13 13.06
N VAL A 101 -2.51 5.33 14.27
CA VAL A 101 -1.10 5.03 14.54
C VAL A 101 -0.80 3.55 14.32
N ILE A 102 -1.60 2.63 14.89
CA ILE A 102 -1.41 1.18 14.74
C ILE A 102 -1.49 0.77 13.27
N ASN A 103 -2.50 1.26 12.53
CA ASN A 103 -2.61 0.98 11.10
C ASN A 103 -1.43 1.52 10.31
N THR A 104 -0.93 2.70 10.63
CA THR A 104 0.25 3.28 9.98
C THR A 104 1.49 2.43 10.21
N PHE A 105 1.68 1.84 11.38
CA PHE A 105 2.78 0.89 11.62
C PHE A 105 2.72 -0.33 10.72
N VAL A 106 1.55 -0.94 10.58
CA VAL A 106 1.43 -2.29 10.00
C VAL A 106 0.98 -2.25 8.55
N ASN A 107 -0.09 -1.51 8.25
CA ASN A 107 -0.74 -1.55 6.95
C ASN A 107 -0.25 -0.45 6.02
N ALA A 108 0.03 -0.81 4.78
CA ALA A 108 0.68 0.03 3.78
C ALA A 108 -0.26 0.36 2.62
N ASN A 109 -0.04 1.50 1.98
CA ASN A 109 -0.71 1.87 0.71
C ASN A 109 -0.12 1.08 -0.46
N THR A 110 -0.35 -0.22 -0.46
CA THR A 110 0.16 -1.12 -1.48
C THR A 110 -0.45 -0.88 -2.85
N ILE A 111 -1.70 -0.39 -2.91
CA ILE A 111 -2.46 -0.25 -4.15
C ILE A 111 -1.98 0.94 -4.96
N PHE A 112 -2.12 2.15 -4.42
CA PHE A 112 -1.86 3.37 -5.18
C PHE A 112 -0.37 3.73 -5.26
N ILE A 113 0.44 3.29 -4.30
CA ILE A 113 1.87 3.59 -4.23
C ILE A 113 2.71 2.32 -4.37
N GLY A 114 2.40 1.29 -3.62
CA GLY A 114 3.22 0.08 -3.55
C GLY A 114 3.35 -0.63 -4.89
N LEU A 115 2.26 -0.85 -5.62
CA LEU A 115 2.28 -1.52 -6.93
C LEU A 115 3.05 -0.72 -7.99
N PRO A 116 2.74 0.58 -8.25
CA PRO A 116 3.52 1.38 -9.19
C PRO A 116 5.00 1.45 -8.83
N LEU A 117 5.31 1.60 -7.57
CA LEU A 117 6.68 1.62 -7.05
C LEU A 117 7.38 0.29 -7.31
N ASN A 118 6.71 -0.85 -7.05
CA ASN A 118 7.27 -2.17 -7.27
C ASN A 118 7.63 -2.40 -8.75
N ILE A 119 6.73 -2.04 -9.65
CA ILE A 119 6.94 -2.15 -11.10
C ILE A 119 8.11 -1.25 -11.54
N ALA A 120 8.18 -0.02 -11.03
CA ALA A 120 9.23 0.93 -11.40
C ALA A 120 10.63 0.52 -10.89
N LEU A 121 10.72 -0.10 -9.70
CA LEU A 121 11.99 -0.51 -9.11
C LEU A 121 12.47 -1.89 -9.57
N PHE A 122 11.55 -2.83 -9.74
CA PHE A 122 11.89 -4.25 -9.91
C PHE A 122 11.31 -4.87 -11.18
N GLY A 123 10.54 -4.09 -11.96
CA GLY A 123 9.86 -4.57 -13.17
C GLY A 123 8.61 -5.42 -12.87
N ASP A 124 7.94 -5.81 -13.94
CA ASP A 124 6.71 -6.62 -13.86
C ASP A 124 6.96 -8.03 -13.31
N ASP A 125 8.18 -8.55 -13.43
CA ASP A 125 8.56 -9.89 -12.95
C ASP A 125 8.43 -10.01 -11.43
N ALA A 126 8.63 -8.90 -10.71
CA ALA A 126 8.51 -8.85 -9.25
C ALA A 126 7.06 -8.74 -8.76
N LEU A 127 6.08 -8.67 -9.66
CA LEU A 127 4.67 -8.55 -9.29
C LEU A 127 4.18 -9.75 -8.46
N ALA A 128 4.71 -10.93 -8.72
CA ALA A 128 4.40 -12.11 -7.94
C ALA A 128 4.71 -11.94 -6.44
N TYR A 129 5.87 -11.38 -6.13
CA TYR A 129 6.30 -11.10 -4.75
C TYR A 129 5.45 -9.98 -4.13
N PHE A 130 5.17 -8.95 -4.91
CA PHE A 130 4.24 -7.89 -4.51
C PHE A 130 2.88 -8.46 -4.09
N LEU A 131 2.31 -9.40 -4.85
CA LEU A 131 1.00 -10.00 -4.55
C LEU A 131 0.98 -10.74 -3.22
N ILE A 132 2.06 -11.42 -2.83
CA ILE A 132 2.18 -12.07 -1.51
C ILE A 132 2.04 -11.03 -0.39
N TYR A 133 2.79 -9.94 -0.46
CA TYR A 133 2.68 -8.86 0.52
C TYR A 133 1.29 -8.23 0.49
N TYR A 134 0.74 -7.98 -0.71
CA TYR A 134 -0.58 -7.40 -0.92
C TYR A 134 -1.71 -8.21 -0.28
N ILE A 135 -1.68 -9.56 -0.40
CA ILE A 135 -2.67 -10.44 0.22
C ILE A 135 -2.65 -10.26 1.74
N THR A 136 -1.47 -10.35 2.36
CA THR A 136 -1.31 -10.16 3.81
C THR A 136 -1.78 -8.78 4.24
N ASN A 137 -1.38 -7.73 3.53
CA ASN A 137 -1.78 -6.36 3.81
C ASN A 137 -3.31 -6.16 3.68
N THR A 138 -3.92 -6.77 2.68
CA THR A 138 -5.38 -6.68 2.45
C THR A 138 -6.15 -7.37 3.58
N ILE A 139 -5.79 -8.60 3.94
CA ILE A 139 -6.40 -9.33 5.06
C ILE A 139 -6.24 -8.51 6.34
N SER A 140 -5.03 -8.08 6.65
CA SER A 140 -4.71 -7.27 7.83
C SER A 140 -5.53 -5.98 7.90
N THR A 141 -5.57 -5.22 6.80
CA THR A 141 -6.28 -3.94 6.71
C THR A 141 -7.77 -4.10 6.98
N TRP A 142 -8.42 -5.03 6.29
CA TRP A 142 -9.87 -5.17 6.30
C TRP A 142 -10.42 -6.01 7.46
N THR A 143 -9.54 -6.63 8.24
CA THR A 143 -9.89 -7.32 9.51
C THR A 143 -9.51 -6.46 10.71
N LEU A 144 -8.30 -6.65 11.23
CA LEU A 144 -7.80 -5.95 12.41
C LEU A 144 -7.70 -4.44 12.19
N GLY A 145 -7.25 -4.01 11.01
CA GLY A 145 -7.08 -2.60 10.70
C GLY A 145 -8.37 -1.81 10.83
N VAL A 146 -9.44 -2.26 10.15
CA VAL A 146 -10.78 -1.63 10.24
C VAL A 146 -11.33 -1.71 11.65
N PHE A 147 -11.24 -2.88 12.30
CA PHE A 147 -11.71 -3.06 13.67
C PHE A 147 -11.07 -2.05 14.64
N LEU A 148 -9.76 -1.88 14.58
CA LEU A 148 -9.02 -0.96 15.44
C LEU A 148 -9.38 0.50 15.17
N MET A 149 -9.59 0.87 13.91
CA MET A 149 -10.01 2.22 13.53
C MET A 149 -11.42 2.55 14.03
N THR A 150 -12.37 1.63 13.80
CA THR A 150 -13.78 1.84 14.15
C THR A 150 -14.06 1.72 15.65
N SER A 151 -13.13 1.11 16.40
CA SER A 151 -13.22 0.98 17.88
C SER A 151 -12.52 2.13 18.63
N ASP A 152 -11.83 3.05 17.95
CA ASP A 152 -11.04 4.13 18.56
C ASP A 152 -11.72 5.48 18.38
N SER A 153 -12.73 5.76 19.20
CA SER A 153 -13.44 7.03 19.23
C SER A 153 -12.72 8.07 20.10
N LYS A 154 -12.80 9.37 19.72
CA LYS A 154 -12.30 10.50 20.51
C LYS A 154 -12.94 10.55 21.90
N ASP A 155 -14.22 10.23 22.00
CA ASP A 155 -14.99 10.31 23.25
C ASP A 155 -14.89 9.04 24.11
N GLY A 156 -14.13 8.04 23.68
CA GLY A 156 -14.01 6.74 24.38
C GLY A 156 -15.30 5.92 24.44
N LYS A 157 -16.38 6.38 23.79
CA LYS A 157 -17.63 5.64 23.67
C LYS A 157 -17.50 4.64 22.55
N LYS A 158 -17.59 3.35 22.86
CA LYS A 158 -17.67 2.30 21.83
C LYS A 158 -18.93 2.55 21.00
N LYS A 159 -18.76 2.87 19.72
CA LYS A 159 -19.89 2.82 18.78
C LYS A 159 -20.30 1.37 18.58
N GLN A 160 -21.60 1.17 18.48
CA GLN A 160 -22.27 -0.09 18.23
C GLN A 160 -21.67 -0.80 17.01
N GLU A 161 -21.42 -2.07 17.18
CA GLU A 161 -21.01 -3.12 16.22
C GLU A 161 -20.69 -2.67 14.79
N SER A 162 -19.42 -2.58 14.45
CA SER A 162 -19.02 -2.59 13.05
C SER A 162 -19.36 -3.99 12.50
N HIS A 163 -20.44 -4.12 11.76
CA HIS A 163 -20.69 -5.35 11.02
C HIS A 163 -19.50 -5.62 10.11
N PHE A 164 -18.85 -6.78 10.32
CA PHE A 164 -17.76 -7.22 9.48
C PHE A 164 -18.28 -7.48 8.07
N ASP A 165 -17.88 -6.64 7.12
CA ASP A 165 -18.30 -6.78 5.73
C ASP A 165 -17.31 -7.66 4.95
N TRP A 166 -17.64 -8.93 4.80
CA TRP A 166 -16.85 -9.91 4.04
C TRP A 166 -16.54 -9.48 2.60
N LYS A 167 -17.38 -8.64 1.98
CA LYS A 167 -17.14 -8.11 0.64
C LYS A 167 -15.88 -7.24 0.57
N ARG A 168 -15.50 -6.63 1.67
CA ARG A 168 -14.28 -5.81 1.75
C ARG A 168 -13.01 -6.65 1.75
N LEU A 169 -13.08 -7.94 2.08
CA LEU A 169 -11.95 -8.87 1.95
C LEU A 169 -11.67 -9.30 0.51
N LEU A 170 -12.64 -9.09 -0.39
CA LEU A 170 -12.53 -9.43 -1.81
C LEU A 170 -12.60 -8.17 -2.68
N PRO A 171 -11.65 -7.22 -2.54
CA PRO A 171 -11.60 -6.06 -3.41
C PRO A 171 -11.32 -6.48 -4.85
N ALA A 172 -11.73 -5.67 -5.82
CA ALA A 172 -11.61 -5.99 -7.24
C ALA A 172 -10.19 -6.41 -7.69
N PRO A 173 -9.09 -5.82 -7.18
CA PRO A 173 -7.74 -6.30 -7.48
C PRO A 173 -7.49 -7.75 -7.04
N LEU A 174 -8.00 -8.16 -5.88
CA LEU A 174 -7.89 -9.55 -5.41
C LEU A 174 -8.74 -10.50 -6.26
N LEU A 175 -9.92 -10.06 -6.70
CA LEU A 175 -10.74 -10.82 -7.65
C LEU A 175 -9.99 -11.01 -8.98
N GLY A 176 -9.32 -9.97 -9.49
CA GLY A 176 -8.47 -10.07 -10.67
C GLY A 176 -7.38 -11.14 -10.51
N PHE A 177 -6.75 -11.20 -9.34
CA PHE A 177 -5.77 -12.26 -9.00
C PHE A 177 -6.42 -13.65 -8.97
N ILE A 178 -7.55 -13.82 -8.28
CA ILE A 178 -8.24 -15.12 -8.18
C ILE A 178 -8.63 -15.62 -9.58
N VAL A 179 -9.21 -14.75 -10.42
CA VAL A 179 -9.58 -15.10 -11.79
C VAL A 179 -8.34 -15.49 -12.60
N SER A 180 -7.23 -14.78 -12.47
CA SER A 180 -5.99 -15.11 -13.17
C SER A 180 -5.42 -16.47 -12.76
N VAL A 181 -5.50 -16.84 -11.47
CA VAL A 181 -5.09 -18.16 -10.98
C VAL A 181 -5.96 -19.25 -11.59
N VAL A 182 -7.27 -19.04 -11.70
CA VAL A 182 -8.18 -19.99 -12.36
C VAL A 182 -7.76 -20.20 -13.82
N PHE A 183 -7.50 -19.11 -14.58
CA PHE A 183 -7.02 -19.19 -15.96
C PHE A 183 -5.68 -19.91 -16.06
N LEU A 184 -4.75 -19.65 -15.12
CA LEU A 184 -3.46 -20.31 -15.06
C LEU A 184 -3.58 -21.83 -14.83
N VAL A 185 -4.44 -22.25 -13.90
CA VAL A 185 -4.66 -23.66 -13.55
C VAL A 185 -5.33 -24.42 -14.68
N ILE A 186 -6.34 -23.84 -15.34
CA ILE A 186 -7.08 -24.46 -16.44
C ILE A 186 -6.31 -24.33 -17.76
N ASN A 187 -5.24 -23.52 -17.79
CA ASN A 187 -4.42 -23.25 -18.98
C ASN A 187 -5.22 -22.73 -20.17
N ILE A 188 -6.11 -21.75 -19.93
CA ILE A 188 -6.93 -21.14 -20.97
C ILE A 188 -6.08 -20.13 -21.77
N PRO A 189 -5.85 -20.34 -23.08
CA PRO A 189 -5.11 -19.40 -23.91
C PRO A 189 -5.96 -18.14 -24.17
N LEU A 190 -5.33 -16.96 -24.04
CA LEU A 190 -5.96 -15.71 -24.41
C LEU A 190 -5.69 -15.40 -25.90
N PRO A 191 -6.72 -15.07 -26.70
CA PRO A 191 -6.52 -14.52 -28.03
C PRO A 191 -5.66 -13.25 -27.98
N SER A 192 -4.80 -13.04 -28.99
CA SER A 192 -3.83 -11.94 -29.01
C SER A 192 -4.48 -10.57 -28.87
N PHE A 193 -5.63 -10.33 -29.51
CA PHE A 193 -6.35 -9.06 -29.40
C PHE A 193 -6.89 -8.82 -28.00
N VAL A 194 -7.36 -9.87 -27.30
CA VAL A 194 -7.80 -9.77 -25.88
C VAL A 194 -6.62 -9.42 -24.99
N SER A 195 -5.50 -10.14 -25.12
CA SER A 195 -4.28 -9.89 -24.34
C SER A 195 -3.78 -8.46 -24.55
N SER A 196 -3.76 -7.96 -25.79
CA SER A 196 -3.34 -6.59 -26.09
C SER A 196 -4.28 -5.56 -25.48
N THR A 197 -5.60 -5.76 -25.60
CA THR A 197 -6.60 -4.85 -25.01
C THR A 197 -6.48 -4.80 -23.50
N LEU A 198 -6.36 -5.96 -22.84
CA LEU A 198 -6.16 -6.03 -21.40
C LEU A 198 -4.82 -5.41 -20.99
N GLY A 199 -3.78 -5.55 -21.81
CA GLY A 199 -2.48 -4.90 -21.60
C GLY A 199 -2.58 -3.38 -21.60
N TYR A 200 -3.33 -2.77 -22.52
CA TYR A 200 -3.58 -1.32 -22.51
C TYR A 200 -4.35 -0.87 -21.27
N ILE A 201 -5.41 -1.58 -20.89
CA ILE A 201 -6.20 -1.26 -19.70
C ILE A 201 -5.36 -1.39 -18.44
N GLY A 202 -4.64 -2.50 -18.29
CA GLY A 202 -3.76 -2.73 -17.14
C GLY A 202 -2.63 -1.71 -17.04
N GLY A 203 -2.07 -1.28 -18.19
CA GLY A 203 -1.03 -0.26 -18.27
C GLY A 203 -1.44 1.12 -17.74
N LEU A 204 -2.74 1.41 -17.63
CA LEU A 204 -3.24 2.64 -17.01
C LEU A 204 -3.00 2.67 -15.48
N THR A 205 -2.79 1.53 -14.83
CA THR A 205 -2.70 1.44 -13.37
C THR A 205 -1.64 2.36 -12.79
N THR A 206 -0.40 2.24 -13.25
CA THR A 206 0.73 3.02 -12.71
C THR A 206 0.57 4.52 -12.95
N PRO A 207 0.39 5.02 -14.18
CA PRO A 207 0.33 6.46 -14.40
C PRO A 207 -0.88 7.11 -13.72
N LEU A 208 -2.05 6.48 -13.78
CA LEU A 208 -3.25 7.05 -13.15
C LEU A 208 -3.16 7.04 -11.62
N SER A 209 -2.57 6.00 -11.01
CA SER A 209 -2.37 5.94 -9.56
C SER A 209 -1.45 7.06 -9.08
N LEU A 210 -0.36 7.34 -9.79
CA LEU A 210 0.58 8.39 -9.43
C LEU A 210 -0.02 9.80 -9.59
N VAL A 211 -0.77 10.04 -10.67
CA VAL A 211 -1.54 11.28 -10.84
C VAL A 211 -2.58 11.43 -9.73
N TYR A 212 -3.30 10.36 -9.37
CA TYR A 212 -4.26 10.36 -8.27
C TYR A 212 -3.63 10.77 -6.94
N ILE A 213 -2.43 10.26 -6.62
CA ILE A 213 -1.69 10.66 -5.42
C ILE A 213 -1.43 12.17 -5.42
N GLY A 214 -1.02 12.72 -6.55
CA GLY A 214 -0.81 14.16 -6.71
C GLY A 214 -2.08 14.97 -6.43
N ILE A 215 -3.22 14.52 -6.96
CA ILE A 215 -4.54 15.13 -6.69
C ILE A 215 -4.89 15.08 -5.20
N VAL A 216 -4.68 13.95 -4.54
CA VAL A 216 -4.94 13.78 -3.11
C VAL A 216 -4.07 14.73 -2.27
N LEU A 217 -2.78 14.83 -2.59
CA LEU A 217 -1.86 15.76 -1.91
C LEU A 217 -2.26 17.22 -2.10
N ALA A 218 -2.70 17.61 -3.29
CA ALA A 218 -3.18 18.97 -3.56
C ALA A 218 -4.41 19.31 -2.75
N LYS A 219 -5.37 18.38 -2.66
CA LYS A 219 -6.61 18.55 -1.88
C LYS A 219 -6.36 18.58 -0.37
N ALA A 220 -5.45 17.74 0.12
CA ALA A 220 -5.08 17.72 1.54
C ALA A 220 -4.42 19.02 1.99
N GLY A 221 -3.70 19.70 1.09
CA GLY A 221 -3.01 20.95 1.36
C GLY A 221 -1.70 20.75 2.14
N ILE A 222 -0.56 20.92 1.48
CA ILE A 222 0.77 20.75 2.12
C ILE A 222 0.97 21.74 3.29
N LYS A 223 0.30 22.89 3.28
CA LYS A 223 0.38 23.89 4.36
C LYS A 223 -0.26 23.46 5.68
N THR A 224 -1.08 22.40 5.68
CA THR A 224 -1.75 21.87 6.88
C THR A 224 -0.94 20.78 7.58
N ILE A 225 0.24 20.45 7.06
CA ILE A 225 1.13 19.44 7.64
C ILE A 225 1.56 19.84 9.06
N ARG A 226 1.30 18.97 10.02
CA ARG A 226 1.68 19.14 11.41
C ARG A 226 2.53 17.96 11.89
N PHE A 227 3.65 18.27 12.50
CA PHE A 227 4.51 17.31 13.20
C PHE A 227 4.21 17.38 14.70
N ASP A 228 3.33 16.54 15.19
CA ASP A 228 3.12 16.33 16.61
C ASP A 228 3.75 15.00 17.08
N LYS A 229 3.72 14.76 18.38
CA LYS A 229 4.28 13.54 18.97
C LYS A 229 3.66 12.27 18.37
N ASP A 230 2.35 12.24 18.19
CA ASP A 230 1.64 11.05 17.69
C ASP A 230 1.95 10.79 16.21
N SER A 231 2.12 11.86 15.42
CA SER A 231 2.57 11.78 14.03
C SER A 231 3.99 11.21 13.93
N ILE A 232 4.90 11.68 14.79
CA ILE A 232 6.28 11.18 14.81
C ILE A 232 6.31 9.70 15.18
N VAL A 233 5.54 9.27 16.19
CA VAL A 233 5.43 7.84 16.55
C VAL A 233 4.94 7.02 15.37
N ALA A 234 3.88 7.46 14.68
CA ALA A 234 3.34 6.77 13.51
C ALA A 234 4.36 6.63 12.38
N LEU A 235 5.08 7.71 12.06
CA LEU A 235 6.06 7.75 10.97
C LEU A 235 7.32 6.92 11.28
N ILE A 236 7.81 6.93 12.52
CA ILE A 236 8.89 6.04 12.95
C ILE A 236 8.45 4.58 12.81
N GLY A 237 7.21 4.27 13.20
CA GLY A 237 6.64 2.95 13.02
C GLY A 237 6.65 2.51 11.56
N ARG A 238 6.20 3.38 10.65
CA ARG A 238 6.09 3.09 9.22
C ARG A 238 7.44 2.98 8.52
N PHE A 239 8.33 3.93 8.73
CA PHE A 239 9.53 4.06 7.90
C PHE A 239 10.79 3.46 8.52
N ILE A 240 10.75 3.13 9.82
CA ILE A 240 11.88 2.51 10.51
C ILE A 240 11.49 1.13 11.05
N VAL A 241 10.46 1.07 11.91
CA VAL A 241 10.12 -0.18 12.60
C VAL A 241 9.63 -1.24 11.63
N ALA A 242 8.70 -0.91 10.74
CA ALA A 242 8.12 -1.90 9.81
C ALA A 242 9.16 -2.49 8.84
N PRO A 243 10.02 -1.71 8.14
CA PRO A 243 11.04 -2.28 7.26
C PRO A 243 12.14 -3.00 8.02
N VAL A 244 12.56 -2.52 9.20
CA VAL A 244 13.53 -3.24 10.03
C VAL A 244 12.97 -4.57 10.51
N LEU A 245 11.71 -4.60 10.92
CA LEU A 245 11.04 -5.82 11.35
C LEU A 245 10.93 -6.84 10.20
N MET A 246 10.51 -6.38 9.02
CA MET A 246 10.48 -7.22 7.82
C MET A 246 11.87 -7.76 7.49
N PHE A 247 12.88 -6.90 7.47
CA PHE A 247 14.28 -7.30 7.28
C PHE A 247 14.71 -8.39 8.28
N LEU A 248 14.42 -8.23 9.57
CA LEU A 248 14.81 -9.19 10.61
C LEU A 248 14.09 -10.53 10.43
N VAL A 249 12.79 -10.52 10.16
CA VAL A 249 12.01 -11.74 9.91
C VAL A 249 12.58 -12.50 8.72
N LEU A 250 12.84 -11.82 7.60
CA LEU A 250 13.38 -12.44 6.39
C LEU A 250 14.79 -12.96 6.61
N LYS A 251 15.66 -12.20 7.28
CA LYS A 251 17.04 -12.61 7.58
C LYS A 251 17.10 -13.86 8.47
N LEU A 252 16.17 -13.97 9.43
CA LEU A 252 16.17 -15.09 10.37
C LEU A 252 15.47 -16.33 9.82
N MET A 253 14.39 -16.16 9.05
CA MET A 253 13.52 -17.26 8.67
C MET A 253 13.66 -17.69 7.21
N ALA A 254 14.21 -16.85 6.35
CA ALA A 254 14.34 -17.08 4.93
C ALA A 254 15.76 -16.79 4.40
N PRO A 255 16.83 -17.36 5.03
CA PRO A 255 18.18 -17.19 4.53
C PRO A 255 18.29 -17.81 3.13
N GLY A 256 18.61 -17.01 2.12
CA GLY A 256 18.68 -17.46 0.72
C GLY A 256 17.42 -17.16 -0.10
N MET A 257 16.49 -16.34 0.43
CA MET A 257 15.39 -15.79 -0.37
C MET A 257 15.92 -15.07 -1.61
N VAL A 258 15.18 -15.17 -2.72
CA VAL A 258 15.52 -14.48 -3.97
C VAL A 258 15.56 -12.97 -3.72
N THR A 259 16.61 -12.32 -4.22
CA THR A 259 16.88 -10.89 -3.96
C THR A 259 15.68 -10.00 -4.28
N ALA A 260 15.02 -10.22 -5.41
CA ALA A 260 13.84 -9.42 -5.81
C ALA A 260 12.64 -9.61 -4.85
N GLU A 261 12.44 -10.82 -4.31
CA GLU A 261 11.41 -11.09 -3.31
C GLU A 261 11.72 -10.38 -1.99
N TYR A 262 12.94 -10.53 -1.52
CA TYR A 262 13.46 -9.88 -0.31
C TYR A 262 13.34 -8.35 -0.37
N GLN A 263 13.81 -7.75 -1.47
CA GLN A 263 13.73 -6.31 -1.68
C GLN A 263 12.27 -5.83 -1.78
N THR A 264 11.42 -6.58 -2.50
CA THR A 264 10.00 -6.27 -2.62
C THR A 264 9.34 -6.19 -1.24
N PHE A 265 9.51 -7.20 -0.37
CA PHE A 265 8.85 -7.20 0.94
C PHE A 265 9.32 -6.05 1.83
N ILE A 266 10.61 -5.72 1.83
CA ILE A 266 11.14 -4.60 2.61
C ILE A 266 10.62 -3.27 2.07
N ILE A 267 10.65 -3.04 0.76
CA ILE A 267 10.15 -1.80 0.14
C ILE A 267 8.64 -1.65 0.38
N GLN A 268 7.86 -2.73 0.22
CA GLN A 268 6.42 -2.67 0.48
C GLN A 268 6.12 -2.35 1.95
N SER A 269 6.92 -2.84 2.89
CA SER A 269 6.76 -2.51 4.31
C SER A 269 7.06 -1.05 4.65
N ALA A 270 7.75 -0.32 3.77
CA ALA A 270 8.06 1.11 3.90
C ALA A 270 7.21 2.00 2.97
N THR A 271 6.21 1.47 2.27
CA THR A 271 5.29 2.31 1.51
C THR A 271 4.40 3.14 2.46
N PRO A 272 3.89 4.31 2.05
CA PRO A 272 3.13 5.21 2.91
C PRO A 272 1.92 4.59 3.58
N ALA A 273 1.32 5.33 4.51
CA ALA A 273 0.08 4.96 5.19
C ALA A 273 -1.08 4.80 4.19
N LEU A 274 -2.06 3.97 4.56
CA LEU A 274 -3.25 3.71 3.75
C LEU A 274 -4.02 4.99 3.42
N ALA A 275 -4.33 5.23 2.15
CA ALA A 275 -5.13 6.38 1.71
C ALA A 275 -6.56 6.39 2.28
N VAL A 276 -7.05 5.25 2.75
CA VAL A 276 -8.41 5.12 3.32
C VAL A 276 -8.49 5.46 4.82
N LEU A 277 -7.37 5.73 5.50
CA LEU A 277 -7.36 6.02 6.95
C LEU A 277 -8.31 7.16 7.35
N PRO A 278 -8.43 8.30 6.63
CA PRO A 278 -9.38 9.35 7.00
C PRO A 278 -10.83 8.88 6.96
N ILE A 279 -11.17 8.04 6.00
CA ILE A 279 -12.53 7.47 5.86
C ILE A 279 -12.83 6.54 7.03
N LEU A 280 -11.88 5.68 7.38
CA LEU A 280 -12.03 4.75 8.51
C LEU A 280 -12.08 5.50 9.85
N ALA A 281 -11.28 6.55 10.02
CA ALA A 281 -11.32 7.41 11.20
C ALA A 281 -12.69 8.07 11.35
N ASN A 282 -13.28 8.59 10.26
CA ASN A 282 -14.62 9.16 10.26
C ASN A 282 -15.69 8.13 10.66
N GLN A 283 -15.59 6.90 10.16
CA GLN A 283 -16.52 5.82 10.52
C GLN A 283 -16.48 5.45 12.01
N GLY A 284 -15.31 5.60 12.66
CA GLY A 284 -15.07 5.29 14.07
C GLY A 284 -15.20 6.51 15.01
N ASP A 285 -15.63 7.68 14.54
CA ASP A 285 -15.56 8.95 15.29
C ASP A 285 -14.15 9.27 15.80
N GLY A 286 -13.14 8.83 15.07
CA GLY A 286 -11.73 9.10 15.34
C GLY A 286 -11.28 10.48 14.84
N ASP A 287 -9.98 10.75 14.93
CA ASP A 287 -9.37 12.00 14.49
C ASP A 287 -9.10 12.00 12.98
N VAL A 288 -10.09 12.45 12.19
CA VAL A 288 -10.02 12.53 10.71
C VAL A 288 -8.89 13.47 10.26
N GLU A 289 -8.71 14.61 10.96
CA GLU A 289 -7.65 15.58 10.64
C GLU A 289 -6.27 14.95 10.83
N PHE A 290 -6.06 14.26 11.94
CA PHE A 290 -4.83 13.51 12.20
C PHE A 290 -4.59 12.40 11.17
N ALA A 291 -5.62 11.61 10.84
CA ALA A 291 -5.50 10.55 9.84
C ALA A 291 -5.13 11.12 8.45
N THR A 292 -5.73 12.24 8.05
CA THR A 292 -5.40 12.95 6.80
C THR A 292 -3.96 13.46 6.82
N ASN A 293 -3.54 14.05 7.94
CA ASN A 293 -2.16 14.52 8.13
C ASN A 293 -1.15 13.38 8.01
N ILE A 294 -1.42 12.21 8.59
CA ILE A 294 -0.53 11.03 8.50
C ILE A 294 -0.42 10.53 7.07
N VAL A 295 -1.53 10.44 6.33
CA VAL A 295 -1.51 10.04 4.90
C VAL A 295 -0.65 11.01 4.10
N THR A 296 -0.85 12.31 4.29
CA THR A 296 -0.09 13.37 3.59
C THR A 296 1.39 13.33 3.94
N LEU A 297 1.73 13.33 5.24
CA LEU A 297 3.11 13.28 5.73
C LEU A 297 3.85 12.04 5.21
N SER A 298 3.24 10.86 5.37
CA SER A 298 3.88 9.62 4.92
C SER A 298 4.05 9.61 3.40
N THR A 299 3.10 10.16 2.64
CA THR A 299 3.20 10.25 1.17
C THR A 299 4.27 11.24 0.72
N VAL A 300 4.51 12.33 1.44
CA VAL A 300 5.61 13.26 1.14
C VAL A 300 6.95 12.64 1.52
N LEU A 301 7.04 12.04 2.71
CA LEU A 301 8.31 11.50 3.22
C LEU A 301 8.79 10.26 2.46
N PHE A 302 7.88 9.47 1.86
CA PHE A 302 8.29 8.27 1.14
C PHE A 302 9.22 8.58 -0.03
N VAL A 303 9.08 9.77 -0.64
CA VAL A 303 9.93 10.24 -1.75
C VAL A 303 11.41 10.27 -1.34
N ILE A 304 11.68 10.52 -0.07
CA ILE A 304 13.05 10.55 0.50
C ILE A 304 13.43 9.17 1.06
N VAL A 305 12.50 8.53 1.75
CA VAL A 305 12.76 7.27 2.47
C VAL A 305 13.07 6.12 1.51
N ILE A 306 12.32 6.00 0.41
CA ILE A 306 12.50 4.86 -0.51
C ILE A 306 13.88 4.85 -1.18
N PRO A 307 14.42 5.96 -1.72
CA PRO A 307 15.78 5.96 -2.25
C PRO A 307 16.84 5.56 -1.24
N ILE A 308 16.69 6.05 0.02
CA ILE A 308 17.61 5.70 1.11
C ILE A 308 17.52 4.20 1.40
N LEU A 309 16.30 3.68 1.55
CA LEU A 309 16.09 2.27 1.84
C LEU A 309 16.60 1.38 0.71
N GLN A 310 16.32 1.74 -0.55
CA GLN A 310 16.82 1.03 -1.73
C GLN A 310 18.36 0.96 -1.75
N THR A 311 19.03 2.03 -1.33
CA THR A 311 20.50 2.06 -1.24
C THR A 311 21.05 1.14 -0.14
N ILE A 312 20.27 0.94 0.94
CA ILE A 312 20.70 0.09 2.07
C ILE A 312 20.51 -1.40 1.74
N ILE A 313 19.45 -1.75 1.00
CA ILE A 313 19.09 -3.15 0.73
C ILE A 313 19.52 -3.65 -0.64
N GLY A 314 19.93 -2.76 -1.55
CA GLY A 314 20.47 -3.07 -2.89
C GLY A 314 21.93 -3.32 -2.83
#